data_222bc5406531f74181ed1758f79f5eff
#
_entry.id   222bc5406531f74181ed1758f79f5eff
#
_cell.length_a   1.000
_cell.length_b   1.000
_cell.length_c   1.000
_cell.angle_alpha   90.00
_cell.angle_beta   90.00
_cell.angle_gamma   90.00
#
_symmetry.space_group_name_H-M   'P 1'
#
loop_
_entity.id
_entity.type
_entity.pdbx_description
1 polymer ?
#
loop_
_entity_poly.entity_id
_entity_poly.type
_entity_poly.pdbx_seq_one_letter_code
_entity_poly.pdbx_strand_id
1 'polypeptide(L)'
;MSHTTPMHKRRALMKLLHDNPGNSAKAQQARIMLALQTLGNATTPEMVRWLDCPRPGARICELRDEGHNIVRHWQIEETEAGELHRFARYTLN
;
A
#
# COMPACT_ATOMS: atom_id res chain seq x y z
N MET A 1 10.44 17.09 3.96
CA MET A 1 9.16 16.99 3.26
C MET A 1 8.52 15.65 3.50
N SER A 2 7.26 15.62 3.83
CA SER A 2 6.58 14.36 4.10
C SER A 2 6.38 13.55 2.81
N HIS A 3 6.11 12.25 2.99
CA HIS A 3 5.83 11.35 1.87
C HIS A 3 4.66 11.88 1.04
N THR A 4 4.84 11.94 -0.26
CA THR A 4 3.83 12.44 -1.20
C THR A 4 3.58 11.41 -2.29
N THR A 5 2.34 10.98 -2.42
CA THR A 5 1.92 10.12 -3.52
C THR A 5 1.63 10.97 -4.75
N PRO A 6 2.25 10.65 -5.91
CA PRO A 6 1.93 11.37 -7.14
C PRO A 6 0.44 11.34 -7.45
N MET A 7 -0.07 12.41 -8.05
CA MET A 7 -1.51 12.56 -8.32
C MET A 7 -2.07 11.40 -9.14
N HIS A 8 -1.37 10.96 -10.18
CA HIS A 8 -1.83 9.86 -11.03
C HIS A 8 -1.92 8.54 -10.25
N LYS A 9 -0.96 8.30 -9.34
CA LYS A 9 -0.95 7.10 -8.51
C LYS A 9 -2.08 7.15 -7.49
N ARG A 10 -2.30 8.31 -6.86
CA ARG A 10 -3.39 8.47 -5.91
C ARG A 10 -4.75 8.20 -6.56
N ARG A 11 -4.96 8.74 -7.76
CA ARG A 11 -6.20 8.49 -8.50
C ARG A 11 -6.38 7.02 -8.82
N ALA A 12 -5.31 6.35 -9.24
CA ALA A 12 -5.35 4.91 -9.53
C ALA A 12 -5.70 4.10 -8.29
N LEU A 13 -5.10 4.41 -7.14
CA LEU A 13 -5.40 3.74 -5.88
C LEU A 13 -6.86 3.97 -5.47
N MET A 14 -7.34 5.19 -5.57
CA MET A 14 -8.73 5.51 -5.22
C MET A 14 -9.71 4.80 -6.15
N LYS A 15 -9.36 4.65 -7.42
CA LYS A 15 -10.19 3.89 -8.36
C LYS A 15 -10.24 2.41 -7.97
N LEU A 16 -9.11 1.83 -7.55
CA LEU A 16 -9.09 0.45 -7.08
C LEU A 16 -10.00 0.26 -5.86
N LEU A 17 -9.99 1.21 -4.94
CA LEU A 17 -10.87 1.18 -3.78
C LEU A 17 -12.34 1.28 -4.21
N HIS A 18 -12.64 2.20 -5.11
CA HIS A 18 -14.00 2.38 -5.61
C HIS A 18 -14.53 1.13 -6.32
N ASP A 19 -13.69 0.50 -7.14
CA ASP A 19 -14.07 -0.68 -7.92
C ASP A 19 -14.10 -1.97 -7.08
N ASN A 20 -13.40 -1.98 -5.93
CA ASN A 20 -13.28 -3.15 -5.05
C ASN A 20 -13.57 -2.74 -3.61
N PRO A 21 -14.83 -2.32 -3.32
CA PRO A 21 -15.15 -1.80 -2.00
C PRO A 21 -15.28 -2.90 -0.95
N GLY A 22 -15.44 -2.48 0.28
CA GLY A 22 -15.62 -3.38 1.41
C GLY A 22 -14.43 -3.32 2.36
N ASN A 23 -14.68 -3.69 3.60
CA ASN A 23 -13.65 -3.65 4.64
C ASN A 23 -13.32 -5.02 5.22
N SER A 24 -13.69 -6.10 4.54
CA SER A 24 -13.23 -7.44 4.90
C SER A 24 -11.75 -7.58 4.59
N ALA A 25 -11.10 -8.54 5.26
CA ALA A 25 -9.69 -8.84 4.97
C ALA A 25 -9.50 -9.19 3.50
N LYS A 26 -10.42 -9.97 2.91
CA LYS A 26 -10.34 -10.37 1.50
C LYS A 26 -10.47 -9.18 0.56
N ALA A 27 -11.37 -8.23 0.83
CA ALA A 27 -11.50 -7.03 0.01
C ALA A 27 -10.23 -6.18 0.07
N GLN A 28 -9.66 -6.02 1.25
CA GLN A 28 -8.41 -5.29 1.43
C GLN A 28 -7.25 -5.98 0.70
N GLN A 29 -7.14 -7.31 0.82
CA GLN A 29 -6.13 -8.10 0.11
C GLN A 29 -6.23 -7.92 -1.41
N ALA A 30 -7.46 -7.96 -1.92
CA ALA A 30 -7.69 -7.78 -3.36
C ALA A 30 -7.19 -6.42 -3.85
N ARG A 31 -7.49 -5.36 -3.10
CA ARG A 31 -7.04 -4.02 -3.45
C ARG A 31 -5.51 -3.92 -3.45
N ILE A 32 -4.87 -4.50 -2.43
CA ILE A 32 -3.39 -4.49 -2.34
C ILE A 32 -2.80 -5.23 -3.53
N MET A 33 -3.27 -6.45 -3.84
CA MET A 33 -2.75 -7.23 -4.97
C MET A 33 -2.92 -6.49 -6.29
N LEU A 34 -4.09 -5.90 -6.52
CA LEU A 34 -4.33 -5.13 -7.73
C LEU A 34 -3.39 -3.93 -7.83
N ALA A 35 -3.15 -3.23 -6.72
CA ALA A 35 -2.22 -2.11 -6.70
C ALA A 35 -0.80 -2.54 -7.06
N LEU A 36 -0.32 -3.65 -6.46
CA LEU A 36 1.01 -4.16 -6.76
C LEU A 36 1.14 -4.64 -8.19
N GLN A 37 0.09 -5.27 -8.73
CA GLN A 37 0.08 -5.78 -10.10
C GLN A 37 0.01 -4.65 -11.13
N THR A 38 -0.78 -3.62 -10.89
CA THR A 38 -1.04 -2.58 -11.89
C THR A 38 -0.11 -1.38 -11.77
N LEU A 39 0.30 -1.04 -10.55
CA LEU A 39 1.13 0.14 -10.29
C LEU A 39 2.58 -0.19 -9.99
N GLY A 40 2.88 -1.46 -9.76
CA GLY A 40 4.23 -1.96 -9.49
C GLY A 40 4.66 -1.87 -8.03
N ASN A 41 4.09 -0.97 -7.26
CA ASN A 41 4.41 -0.82 -5.84
C ASN A 41 3.32 -0.07 -5.10
N ALA A 42 3.31 -0.21 -3.77
CA ALA A 42 2.51 0.62 -2.89
C ALA A 42 3.20 0.66 -1.51
N THR A 43 3.13 1.82 -0.88
CA THR A 43 3.70 2.01 0.45
C THR A 43 2.65 1.80 1.52
N THR A 44 3.10 1.58 2.76
CA THR A 44 2.19 1.47 3.91
C THR A 44 1.28 2.73 4.03
N PRO A 45 1.82 3.96 3.99
CA PRO A 45 0.95 5.14 4.03
C PRO A 45 -0.07 5.19 2.90
N GLU A 46 0.31 4.77 1.70
CA GLU A 46 -0.62 4.75 0.56
C GLU A 46 -1.74 3.74 0.76
N MET A 47 -1.41 2.56 1.31
CA MET A 47 -2.41 1.53 1.60
C MET A 47 -3.41 2.00 2.65
N VAL A 48 -2.93 2.63 3.71
CA VAL A 48 -3.79 3.16 4.77
C VAL A 48 -4.68 4.27 4.22
N ARG A 49 -4.10 5.21 3.49
CA ARG A 49 -4.79 6.44 3.11
C ARG A 49 -5.69 6.27 1.88
N TRP A 50 -5.20 5.57 0.85
CA TRP A 50 -5.86 5.54 -0.45
C TRP A 50 -6.55 4.21 -0.76
N LEU A 51 -6.13 3.11 -0.11
CA LEU A 51 -6.78 1.80 -0.27
C LEU A 51 -7.68 1.43 0.90
N ASP A 52 -7.84 2.32 1.86
CA ASP A 52 -8.65 2.10 3.07
C ASP A 52 -8.28 0.79 3.74
N CYS A 53 -6.97 0.59 3.94
CA CYS A 53 -6.44 -0.62 4.56
C CYS A 53 -5.74 -0.22 5.86
N PRO A 54 -6.42 -0.31 7.02
CA PRO A 54 -5.87 0.22 8.27
C PRO A 54 -4.68 -0.57 8.82
N ARG A 55 -4.55 -1.84 8.44
CA ARG A 55 -3.45 -2.70 8.90
C ARG A 55 -2.78 -3.41 7.73
N PRO A 56 -2.02 -2.68 6.91
CA PRO A 56 -1.41 -3.29 5.73
C PRO A 56 -0.50 -4.46 6.05
N GLY A 57 0.27 -4.39 7.13
CA GLY A 57 1.18 -5.47 7.54
C GLY A 57 0.46 -6.79 7.73
N ALA A 58 -0.72 -6.78 8.34
CA ALA A 58 -1.51 -7.99 8.52
C ALA A 58 -1.97 -8.56 7.18
N ARG A 59 -2.42 -7.70 6.27
CA ARG A 59 -2.86 -8.13 4.93
C ARG A 59 -1.70 -8.69 4.12
N ILE A 60 -0.52 -8.05 4.19
CA ILE A 60 0.69 -8.54 3.52
C ILE A 60 1.08 -9.91 4.05
N CYS A 61 1.04 -10.09 5.37
CA CYS A 61 1.35 -11.38 5.99
C CYS A 61 0.43 -12.49 5.47
N GLU A 62 -0.87 -12.22 5.42
CA GLU A 62 -1.87 -13.18 4.92
C GLU A 62 -1.63 -13.52 3.44
N LEU A 63 -1.33 -12.50 2.63
CA LEU A 63 -1.04 -12.73 1.21
C LEU A 63 0.23 -13.56 1.01
N ARG A 64 1.26 -13.33 1.82
CA ARG A 64 2.47 -14.15 1.78
C ARG A 64 2.16 -15.60 2.17
N ASP A 65 1.32 -15.81 3.18
CA ASP A 65 0.90 -17.15 3.59
C ASP A 65 0.14 -17.86 2.48
N GLU A 66 -0.54 -17.11 1.60
CA GLU A 66 -1.22 -17.67 0.44
C GLU A 66 -0.29 -17.91 -0.75
N GLY A 67 1.00 -17.64 -0.60
CA GLY A 67 2.00 -17.94 -1.62
C GLY A 67 2.43 -16.75 -2.49
N HIS A 68 1.92 -15.55 -2.21
CA HIS A 68 2.33 -14.38 -2.98
C HIS A 68 3.70 -13.90 -2.54
N ASN A 69 4.60 -13.71 -3.48
CA ASN A 69 5.96 -13.25 -3.17
C ASN A 69 6.00 -11.72 -3.13
N ILE A 70 5.67 -11.18 -1.98
CA ILE A 70 5.64 -9.74 -1.75
C ILE A 70 6.92 -9.33 -1.04
N VAL A 71 7.69 -8.45 -1.66
CA VAL A 71 8.97 -7.97 -1.16
C VAL A 71 8.78 -6.60 -0.50
N ARG A 72 9.37 -6.45 0.67
CA ARG A 72 9.33 -5.20 1.43
C ARG A 72 10.65 -4.47 1.25
N HIS A 73 10.55 -3.18 0.90
CA HIS A 73 11.68 -2.27 0.81
C HIS A 73 11.47 -1.16 1.84
N TRP A 74 12.49 -0.84 2.62
CA TRP A 74 12.42 0.24 3.58
C TRP A 74 12.75 1.56 2.91
N GLN A 75 11.95 2.59 3.20
CA GLN A 75 12.22 3.95 2.78
C GLN A 75 12.26 4.86 4.00
N ILE A 76 13.11 5.89 3.92
CA ILE A 76 13.23 6.88 4.99
C ILE A 76 12.91 8.23 4.37
N GLU A 77 12.00 8.96 4.99
CA GLU A 77 11.63 10.30 4.55
C GLU A 77 11.60 11.25 5.74
N GLU A 78 11.94 12.51 5.47
CA GLU A 78 11.84 13.57 6.46
C GLU A 78 10.43 14.13 6.43
N THR A 79 9.81 14.27 7.61
CA THR A 79 8.51 14.90 7.75
C THR A 79 8.64 16.41 7.76
N GLU A 80 7.51 17.11 7.70
CA GLU A 80 7.50 18.58 7.77
C GLU A 80 8.06 19.09 9.10
N ALA A 81 8.00 18.28 10.15
CA ALA A 81 8.58 18.63 11.44
C ALA A 81 10.10 18.40 11.50
N GLY A 82 10.72 17.93 10.42
CA GLY A 82 12.14 17.63 10.37
C GLY A 82 12.52 16.29 10.95
N GLU A 83 11.54 15.43 11.25
CA GLU A 83 11.78 14.10 11.80
C GLU A 83 11.94 13.08 10.68
N LEU A 84 12.83 12.11 10.89
CA LEU A 84 13.02 11.01 9.94
C LEU A 84 12.08 9.87 10.29
N HIS A 85 11.27 9.46 9.32
CA HIS A 85 10.35 8.32 9.47
C HIS A 85 10.69 7.25 8.48
N ARG A 86 10.64 6.00 8.93
CA ARG A 86 10.84 4.83 8.10
C ARG A 86 9.50 4.17 7.83
N PHE A 87 9.25 3.83 6.57
CA PHE A 87 8.06 3.11 6.20
C PHE A 87 8.37 2.09 5.10
N ALA A 88 7.47 1.14 4.92
CA ALA A 88 7.65 0.07 3.97
C ALA A 88 7.02 0.42 2.62
N ARG A 89 7.73 0.05 1.55
CA ARG A 89 7.21 0.01 0.18
C ARG A 89 7.22 -1.44 -0.27
N TYR A 90 6.12 -1.90 -0.83
CA TYR A 90 5.98 -3.30 -1.24
C TYR A 90 5.92 -3.44 -2.74
N THR A 91 6.52 -4.53 -3.25
CA THR A 91 6.48 -4.90 -4.66
C THR A 91 6.20 -6.39 -4.78
N LEU A 92 5.67 -6.81 -5.92
CA LEU A 92 5.62 -8.23 -6.27
C LEU A 92 6.92 -8.62 -6.97
N ASN A 93 7.39 -9.79 -6.62
CA ASN A 93 8.59 -10.33 -7.25
C ASN A 93 8.22 -11.41 -8.27
#